data_7eca70c013d14ab6d1b39ec9c3a057c4
#
_entry.id   7eca70c013d14ab6d1b39ec9c3a057c4
#
_cell.length_a   1.000
_cell.length_b   1.000
_cell.length_c   1.000
_cell.angle_alpha   90.00
_cell.angle_beta   90.00
_cell.angle_gamma   90.00
#
_symmetry.space_group_name_H-M   'P 1'
#
loop_
_entity.id
_entity.type
_entity.pdbx_description
1 polymer ?
#
loop_
_entity_poly.entity_id
_entity_poly.type
_entity_poly.pdbx_seq_one_letter_code
_entity_poly.pdbx_strand_id
1 'polypeptide(L)'
;AARGAAEKAGRPVACTLHRAFDVSADPFAALETVRSMGLCTILTSGQAASAPEGAELLGRLVERAGDSVEILVGAGVTAQNIPALAAQTGAHAFHLSGKQVLQSRMTFRREGVPMGLPGFSEFEVWQTGEENIRAARQALDAIKNN
;
A
#
# COMPACT_ATOMS: atom_id res chain seq x y z
N ALA A 1 13.64 12.90 -13.42
CA ALA A 1 15.00 13.27 -12.97
C ALA A 1 15.73 12.05 -12.34
N ALA A 2 15.21 11.40 -11.28
CA ALA A 2 15.88 10.28 -10.58
C ALA A 2 16.14 9.08 -11.49
N ARG A 3 15.15 8.64 -12.28
CA ARG A 3 15.29 7.52 -13.21
C ARG A 3 16.39 7.76 -14.26
N GLY A 4 16.40 8.94 -14.89
CA GLY A 4 17.43 9.25 -15.87
C GLY A 4 18.85 9.35 -15.29
N ALA A 5 18.99 9.73 -14.01
CA ALA A 5 20.27 9.70 -13.31
C ALA A 5 20.71 8.26 -13.02
N ALA A 6 19.78 7.39 -12.62
CA ALA A 6 20.05 5.98 -12.36
C ALA A 6 20.45 5.21 -13.65
N GLU A 7 19.74 5.47 -14.75
CA GLU A 7 20.07 4.90 -16.07
C GLU A 7 21.48 5.32 -16.53
N LYS A 8 21.84 6.61 -16.38
CA LYS A 8 23.20 7.10 -16.67
C LYS A 8 24.28 6.46 -15.79
N ALA A 9 23.93 6.08 -14.56
CA ALA A 9 24.83 5.40 -13.64
C ALA A 9 24.87 3.87 -13.83
N GLY A 10 24.16 3.32 -14.84
CA GLY A 10 24.06 1.87 -15.07
C GLY A 10 23.31 1.11 -13.96
N ARG A 11 22.48 1.80 -13.17
CA ARG A 11 21.71 1.23 -12.06
C ARG A 11 20.22 1.44 -12.33
N PRO A 12 19.53 0.48 -12.97
CA PRO A 12 18.09 0.61 -13.19
C PRO A 12 17.36 0.71 -11.85
N VAL A 13 16.44 1.68 -11.75
CA VAL A 13 15.60 1.91 -10.56
C VAL A 13 14.17 1.63 -10.94
N ALA A 14 13.56 0.67 -10.25
CA ALA A 14 12.12 0.46 -10.31
C ALA A 14 11.40 1.65 -9.65
N CYS A 15 10.34 2.14 -10.32
CA CYS A 15 9.59 3.29 -9.85
C CYS A 15 8.13 2.90 -9.61
N THR A 16 7.60 3.29 -8.46
CA THR A 16 6.20 3.11 -8.09
C THR A 16 5.49 4.46 -8.07
N LEU A 17 4.37 4.58 -8.79
CA LEU A 17 3.45 5.68 -8.58
C LEU A 17 2.69 5.43 -7.28
N HIS A 18 2.74 6.38 -6.36
CA HIS A 18 2.07 6.29 -5.07
C HIS A 18 0.56 6.60 -5.17
N ARG A 19 -0.13 6.65 -4.04
CA ARG A 19 -1.58 6.87 -3.94
C ARG A 19 -2.09 8.21 -4.50
N ALA A 20 -1.26 9.09 -5.06
CA ALA A 20 -1.76 10.18 -5.91
C ALA A 20 -2.56 9.63 -7.12
N PHE A 21 -2.35 8.37 -7.50
CA PHE A 21 -3.20 7.66 -8.45
C PHE A 21 -4.68 7.66 -8.03
N ASP A 22 -4.96 7.51 -6.74
CA ASP A 22 -6.33 7.40 -6.21
C ASP A 22 -7.16 8.69 -6.34
N VAL A 23 -6.53 9.82 -6.64
CA VAL A 23 -7.22 11.11 -6.89
C VAL A 23 -7.20 11.51 -8.36
N SER A 24 -6.82 10.61 -9.27
CA SER A 24 -6.93 10.84 -10.71
C SER A 24 -8.39 10.84 -11.17
N ALA A 25 -8.70 11.66 -12.18
CA ALA A 25 -10.06 11.76 -12.70
C ALA A 25 -10.51 10.49 -13.44
N ASP A 26 -9.58 9.81 -14.12
CA ASP A 26 -9.81 8.56 -14.83
C ASP A 26 -8.66 7.58 -14.50
N PRO A 27 -8.94 6.50 -13.75
CA PRO A 27 -7.92 5.56 -13.34
C PRO A 27 -7.36 4.73 -14.52
N PHE A 28 -8.14 4.50 -15.57
CA PHE A 28 -7.65 3.75 -16.72
C PHE A 28 -6.75 4.60 -17.61
N ALA A 29 -7.10 5.87 -17.82
CA ALA A 29 -6.23 6.82 -18.52
C ALA A 29 -4.92 7.05 -17.73
N ALA A 30 -5.00 7.10 -16.39
CA ALA A 30 -3.82 7.19 -15.53
C ALA A 30 -2.94 5.93 -15.64
N LEU A 31 -3.52 4.73 -15.67
CA LEU A 31 -2.80 3.48 -15.89
C LEU A 31 -2.04 3.49 -17.23
N GLU A 32 -2.68 3.90 -18.33
CA GLU A 32 -2.02 3.99 -19.63
C GLU A 32 -0.87 5.02 -19.61
N THR A 33 -1.05 6.13 -18.91
CA THR A 33 0.01 7.12 -18.71
C THR A 33 1.20 6.52 -17.96
N VAL A 34 0.95 5.80 -16.85
CA VAL A 34 1.99 5.09 -16.08
C VAL A 34 2.75 4.10 -16.96
N ARG A 35 2.02 3.33 -17.77
CA ARG A 35 2.59 2.38 -18.74
C ARG A 35 3.50 3.10 -19.75
N SER A 36 3.02 4.19 -20.35
CA SER A 36 3.79 4.97 -21.34
C SER A 36 5.05 5.60 -20.76
N MET A 37 5.03 5.94 -19.45
CA MET A 37 6.20 6.44 -18.73
C MET A 37 7.19 5.33 -18.36
N GLY A 38 6.85 4.06 -18.58
CA GLY A 38 7.65 2.90 -18.21
C GLY A 38 7.80 2.75 -16.70
N LEU A 39 6.82 3.18 -15.90
CA LEU A 39 6.73 2.85 -14.49
C LEU A 39 6.17 1.43 -14.36
N CYS A 40 6.67 0.69 -13.37
CA CYS A 40 6.36 -0.73 -13.24
C CYS A 40 5.30 -1.06 -12.18
N THR A 41 4.98 -0.10 -11.31
CA THR A 41 4.08 -0.38 -10.18
C THR A 41 3.19 0.83 -9.87
N ILE A 42 1.94 0.58 -9.51
CA ILE A 42 0.99 1.57 -8.98
C ILE A 42 0.54 1.12 -7.58
N LEU A 43 0.79 1.95 -6.55
CA LEU A 43 0.21 1.78 -5.22
C LEU A 43 -1.16 2.45 -5.18
N THR A 44 -2.21 1.67 -4.96
CA THR A 44 -3.59 2.18 -5.00
C THR A 44 -4.52 1.45 -4.02
N SER A 45 -5.58 2.12 -3.60
CA SER A 45 -6.71 1.56 -2.87
C SER A 45 -7.94 1.35 -3.77
N GLY A 46 -7.80 1.53 -5.10
CA GLY A 46 -8.95 1.52 -6.01
C GLY A 46 -9.81 2.77 -5.89
N GLN A 47 -9.19 3.94 -5.69
CA GLN A 47 -9.87 5.25 -5.52
C GLN A 47 -10.90 5.28 -4.38
N ALA A 48 -10.74 4.42 -3.38
CA ALA A 48 -11.60 4.35 -2.20
C ALA A 48 -10.82 4.68 -0.92
N ALA A 49 -11.52 4.83 0.21
CA ALA A 49 -10.89 5.09 1.49
C ALA A 49 -9.98 3.93 1.93
N SER A 50 -10.36 2.70 1.56
CA SER A 50 -9.59 1.49 1.84
C SER A 50 -9.60 0.51 0.66
N ALA A 51 -8.62 -0.39 0.61
CA ALA A 51 -8.55 -1.42 -0.43
C ALA A 51 -9.77 -2.37 -0.44
N PRO A 52 -10.33 -2.81 0.70
CA PRO A 52 -11.59 -3.59 0.69
C PRO A 52 -12.76 -2.85 0.04
N GLU A 53 -12.87 -1.54 0.25
CA GLU A 53 -13.93 -0.73 -0.38
C GLU A 53 -13.70 -0.51 -1.88
N GLY A 54 -12.44 -0.49 -2.31
CA GLY A 54 -12.06 -0.31 -3.71
C GLY A 54 -11.85 -1.61 -4.49
N ALA A 55 -12.21 -2.77 -3.93
CA ALA A 55 -11.85 -4.08 -4.50
C ALA A 55 -12.36 -4.28 -5.94
N GLU A 56 -13.52 -3.76 -6.29
CA GLU A 56 -14.07 -3.83 -7.65
C GLU A 56 -13.16 -3.12 -8.66
N LEU A 57 -12.78 -1.88 -8.38
CA LEU A 57 -11.88 -1.12 -9.27
C LEU A 57 -10.48 -1.73 -9.28
N LEU A 58 -9.99 -2.22 -8.14
CA LEU A 58 -8.70 -2.92 -8.06
C LEU A 58 -8.66 -4.13 -8.99
N GLY A 59 -9.72 -4.97 -9.01
CA GLY A 59 -9.80 -6.12 -9.91
C GLY A 59 -9.76 -5.70 -11.38
N ARG A 60 -10.51 -4.68 -11.76
CA ARG A 60 -10.50 -4.13 -13.12
C ARG A 60 -9.14 -3.55 -13.53
N LEU A 61 -8.43 -2.92 -12.58
CA LEU A 61 -7.08 -2.41 -12.81
C LEU A 61 -6.08 -3.53 -12.97
N VAL A 62 -6.16 -4.59 -12.17
CA VAL A 62 -5.29 -5.78 -12.30
C VAL A 62 -5.48 -6.42 -13.66
N GLU A 63 -6.73 -6.67 -14.07
CA GLU A 63 -7.05 -7.22 -15.39
C GLU A 63 -6.50 -6.34 -16.51
N ARG A 64 -6.72 -5.03 -16.45
CA ARG A 64 -6.27 -4.09 -17.49
C ARG A 64 -4.76 -3.91 -17.51
N ALA A 65 -4.10 -3.94 -16.37
CA ALA A 65 -2.64 -3.81 -16.25
C ALA A 65 -1.91 -5.02 -16.84
N GLY A 66 -2.45 -6.22 -16.68
CA GLY A 66 -1.79 -7.46 -17.07
C GLY A 66 -0.37 -7.52 -16.51
N ASP A 67 0.57 -8.03 -17.30
CA ASP A 67 1.98 -8.14 -16.88
C ASP A 67 2.79 -6.86 -17.02
N SER A 68 2.19 -5.79 -17.54
CA SER A 68 2.94 -4.55 -17.86
C SER A 68 3.11 -3.60 -16.68
N VAL A 69 2.18 -3.59 -15.73
CA VAL A 69 2.21 -2.74 -14.53
C VAL A 69 1.66 -3.54 -13.35
N GLU A 70 2.44 -3.67 -12.29
CA GLU A 70 1.98 -4.31 -11.06
C GLU A 70 1.04 -3.41 -10.28
N ILE A 71 -0.12 -3.91 -9.92
CA ILE A 71 -1.04 -3.22 -9.00
C ILE A 71 -0.71 -3.64 -7.58
N LEU A 72 -0.08 -2.72 -6.84
CA LEU A 72 0.27 -2.87 -5.43
C LEU A 72 -0.91 -2.38 -4.58
N VAL A 73 -1.68 -3.31 -4.05
CA VAL A 73 -2.89 -3.02 -3.27
C VAL A 73 -2.52 -2.47 -1.90
N GLY A 74 -3.02 -1.27 -1.56
CA GLY A 74 -2.70 -0.60 -0.29
C GLY A 74 -3.88 0.17 0.32
N ALA A 75 -3.68 0.66 1.51
CA ALA A 75 -4.66 1.27 2.42
C ALA A 75 -5.60 0.25 3.09
N GLY A 76 -5.41 0.08 4.39
CA GLY A 76 -6.23 -0.82 5.21
C GLY A 76 -5.98 -2.31 4.96
N VAL A 77 -4.88 -2.67 4.30
CA VAL A 77 -4.48 -4.07 4.11
C VAL A 77 -3.98 -4.64 5.43
N THR A 78 -4.43 -5.85 5.75
CA THR A 78 -4.08 -6.61 6.95
C THR A 78 -3.90 -8.10 6.59
N ALA A 79 -3.25 -8.87 7.46
CA ALA A 79 -3.15 -10.32 7.28
C ALA A 79 -4.51 -11.00 7.09
N GLN A 80 -5.54 -10.49 7.76
CA GLN A 80 -6.89 -11.06 7.76
C GLN A 80 -7.62 -10.84 6.43
N ASN A 81 -7.39 -9.70 5.75
CA ASN A 81 -8.12 -9.38 4.52
C ASN A 81 -7.33 -9.69 3.22
N ILE A 82 -6.03 -9.99 3.30
CA ILE A 82 -5.22 -10.36 2.13
C ILE A 82 -5.85 -11.50 1.32
N PRO A 83 -6.30 -12.64 1.92
CA PRO A 83 -6.87 -13.73 1.14
C PRO A 83 -8.13 -13.31 0.36
N ALA A 84 -9.02 -12.56 0.99
CA ALA A 84 -10.24 -12.08 0.34
C ALA A 84 -9.92 -11.07 -0.78
N LEU A 85 -9.02 -10.12 -0.52
CA LEU A 85 -8.57 -9.15 -1.53
C LEU A 85 -7.92 -9.84 -2.73
N ALA A 86 -7.04 -10.81 -2.51
CA ALA A 86 -6.42 -11.56 -3.59
C ALA A 86 -7.45 -12.31 -4.45
N ALA A 87 -8.41 -12.97 -3.80
CA ALA A 87 -9.47 -13.71 -4.50
C ALA A 87 -10.39 -12.78 -5.31
N GLN A 88 -10.71 -11.60 -4.77
CA GLN A 88 -11.62 -10.64 -5.42
C GLN A 88 -10.95 -9.86 -6.55
N THR A 89 -9.67 -9.54 -6.40
CA THR A 89 -8.97 -8.61 -7.30
C THR A 89 -8.01 -9.28 -8.25
N GLY A 90 -7.57 -10.51 -7.95
CA GLY A 90 -6.47 -11.16 -8.67
C GLY A 90 -5.09 -10.55 -8.38
N ALA A 91 -4.98 -9.61 -7.43
CA ALA A 91 -3.71 -8.98 -7.11
C ALA A 91 -2.78 -9.93 -6.35
N HIS A 92 -1.48 -9.80 -6.61
CA HIS A 92 -0.42 -10.60 -5.98
C HIS A 92 0.51 -9.78 -5.09
N ALA A 93 0.38 -8.45 -5.13
CA ALA A 93 1.22 -7.52 -4.37
C ALA A 93 0.37 -6.68 -3.40
N PHE A 94 0.79 -6.63 -2.14
CA PHE A 94 0.07 -5.95 -1.06
C PHE A 94 1.01 -5.08 -0.24
N HIS A 95 0.56 -3.87 0.07
CA HIS A 95 1.27 -2.90 0.90
C HIS A 95 0.53 -2.70 2.22
N LEU A 96 1.25 -2.85 3.33
CA LEU A 96 0.72 -2.61 4.67
C LEU A 96 1.78 -2.01 5.58
N SER A 97 1.34 -1.24 6.57
CA SER A 97 2.24 -0.72 7.61
C SER A 97 2.56 -1.77 8.69
N GLY A 98 1.71 -2.78 8.83
CA GLY A 98 1.84 -3.78 9.90
C GLY A 98 1.85 -3.15 11.30
N LYS A 99 1.25 -1.96 11.44
CA LYS A 99 1.36 -1.15 12.65
C LYS A 99 0.76 -1.82 13.87
N GLN A 100 1.40 -1.58 15.01
CA GLN A 100 0.89 -1.84 16.35
C GLN A 100 1.02 -0.58 17.20
N VAL A 101 0.18 -0.48 18.20
CA VAL A 101 0.19 0.64 19.15
C VAL A 101 0.77 0.15 20.47
N LEU A 102 1.81 0.81 20.93
CA LEU A 102 2.44 0.53 22.22
C LEU A 102 2.23 1.73 23.15
N GLN A 103 2.10 1.45 24.43
CA GLN A 103 2.11 2.50 25.42
C GLN A 103 3.52 3.10 25.55
N SER A 104 3.59 4.43 25.59
CA SER A 104 4.84 5.15 25.84
C SER A 104 5.43 4.73 27.20
N ARG A 105 6.74 4.53 27.23
CA ARG A 105 7.50 4.24 28.46
C ARG A 105 7.79 5.48 29.31
N MET A 106 7.32 6.65 28.88
CA MET A 106 7.47 7.89 29.66
C MET A 106 6.77 7.76 31.01
N THR A 107 7.49 8.05 32.09
CA THR A 107 6.97 8.03 33.45
C THR A 107 6.26 9.34 33.80
N PHE A 108 6.79 10.48 33.33
CA PHE A 108 6.14 11.76 33.48
C PHE A 108 5.11 11.96 32.35
N ARG A 109 3.90 12.34 32.71
CA ARG A 109 2.81 12.65 31.77
C ARG A 109 2.20 14.00 32.13
N ARG A 110 2.03 14.86 31.12
CA ARG A 110 1.30 16.12 31.28
C ARG A 110 0.03 16.05 30.44
N GLU A 111 -1.08 16.11 31.12
CA GLU A 111 -2.39 16.16 30.47
C GLU A 111 -2.74 17.59 30.03
N GLY A 112 -3.66 17.70 29.05
CA GLY A 112 -4.22 18.97 28.60
C GLY A 112 -3.30 19.80 27.69
N VAL A 113 -2.16 19.26 27.25
CA VAL A 113 -1.25 19.93 26.31
C VAL A 113 -1.11 19.05 25.04
N PRO A 114 -2.01 19.19 24.06
CA PRO A 114 -1.91 18.42 22.81
C PRO A 114 -0.73 18.94 21.97
N MET A 115 0.17 18.05 21.58
CA MET A 115 1.32 18.32 20.72
C MET A 115 1.22 17.62 19.37
N GLY A 116 0.34 16.61 19.23
CA GLY A 116 0.14 15.81 18.05
C GLY A 116 -1.14 16.17 17.29
N LEU A 117 -1.53 15.27 16.39
CA LEU A 117 -2.76 15.41 15.59
C LEU A 117 -4.00 15.10 16.45
N PRO A 118 -5.14 15.79 16.22
CA PRO A 118 -6.39 15.48 16.89
C PRO A 118 -6.77 14.00 16.73
N GLY A 119 -7.17 13.36 17.83
CA GLY A 119 -7.56 11.95 17.85
C GLY A 119 -6.41 10.94 18.07
N PHE A 120 -5.17 11.43 18.20
CA PHE A 120 -4.02 10.58 18.56
C PHE A 120 -3.63 10.82 20.02
N SER A 121 -3.29 9.75 20.72
CA SER A 121 -2.78 9.85 22.09
C SER A 121 -1.31 10.27 22.09
N GLU A 122 -0.96 11.26 22.92
CA GLU A 122 0.44 11.67 23.16
C GLU A 122 1.27 10.58 23.85
N PHE A 123 0.60 9.56 24.40
CA PHE A 123 1.23 8.51 25.19
C PHE A 123 1.26 7.16 24.48
N GLU A 124 0.97 7.15 23.18
CA GLU A 124 1.05 5.99 22.34
C GLU A 124 2.19 6.11 21.32
N VAL A 125 2.86 5.00 21.09
CA VAL A 125 3.90 4.87 20.06
C VAL A 125 3.41 3.92 18.98
N TRP A 126 3.31 4.42 17.78
CA TRP A 126 2.90 3.64 16.62
C TRP A 126 4.14 3.13 15.90
N GLN A 127 4.28 1.82 15.82
CA GLN A 127 5.41 1.19 15.13
C GLN A 127 4.96 -0.05 14.35
N THR A 128 5.78 -0.50 13.41
CA THR A 128 5.58 -1.76 12.72
C THR A 128 5.81 -2.92 13.69
N GLY A 129 4.84 -3.84 13.79
CA GLY A 129 4.94 -5.05 14.59
C GLY A 129 5.41 -6.23 13.75
N GLU A 130 6.44 -6.94 14.19
CA GLU A 130 6.98 -8.11 13.50
C GLU A 130 5.91 -9.18 13.29
N GLU A 131 5.11 -9.45 14.31
CA GLU A 131 4.01 -10.42 14.26
C GLU A 131 3.00 -10.11 13.15
N ASN A 132 2.64 -8.83 12.97
CA ASN A 132 1.71 -8.41 11.94
C ASN A 132 2.29 -8.63 10.53
N ILE A 133 3.59 -8.38 10.36
CA ILE A 133 4.28 -8.62 9.09
C ILE A 133 4.40 -10.13 8.82
N ARG A 134 4.75 -10.92 9.84
CA ARG A 134 4.84 -12.38 9.74
C ARG A 134 3.49 -12.98 9.36
N ALA A 135 2.40 -12.56 10.01
CA ALA A 135 1.05 -13.03 9.70
C ALA A 135 0.63 -12.66 8.27
N ALA A 136 0.93 -11.44 7.83
CA ALA A 136 0.64 -11.00 6.46
C ALA A 136 1.43 -11.81 5.42
N ARG A 137 2.70 -12.11 5.70
CA ARG A 137 3.54 -12.95 4.83
C ARG A 137 2.97 -14.37 4.74
N GLN A 138 2.59 -14.98 5.86
CA GLN A 138 1.98 -16.30 5.89
C GLN A 138 0.67 -16.35 5.11
N ALA A 139 -0.20 -15.34 5.26
CA ALA A 139 -1.44 -15.23 4.49
C ALA A 139 -1.19 -15.18 2.98
N LEU A 140 -0.17 -14.44 2.55
CA LEU A 140 0.21 -14.33 1.14
C LEU A 140 0.83 -15.63 0.60
N ASP A 141 1.66 -16.31 1.38
CA ASP A 141 2.27 -17.59 0.98
C ASP A 141 1.24 -18.71 0.84
N ALA A 142 0.21 -18.71 1.69
CA ALA A 142 -0.89 -19.67 1.60
C ALA A 142 -1.68 -19.54 0.29
N ILE A 143 -1.81 -18.33 -0.26
CA ILE A 143 -2.50 -18.11 -1.56
C ILE A 143 -1.71 -18.71 -2.73
N LYS A 144 -0.38 -18.63 -2.69
CA LYS A 144 0.49 -19.14 -3.78
C LYS A 144 0.54 -20.67 -3.86
N ASN A 145 0.16 -21.35 -2.78
CA ASN A 145 0.23 -22.81 -2.66
C ASN A 145 -1.11 -23.52 -2.93
N ASN A 146 -2.17 -22.76 -3.23
CA ASN A 146 -3.48 -23.26 -3.66
C ASN A 146 -3.71 -23.00 -5.13
#